data_86437bd2a55ed195b7bd7d4b346a06db
#
_entry.id   86437bd2a55ed195b7bd7d4b346a06db
#
_cell.length_a   1.000
_cell.length_b   1.000
_cell.length_c   1.000
_cell.angle_alpha   90.00
_cell.angle_beta   90.00
_cell.angle_gamma   90.00
#
_symmetry.space_group_name_H-M   'P 1'
#
loop_
_entity.id
_entity.type
_entity.pdbx_description
1 polymer ?
#
loop_
_entity_poly.entity_id
_entity_poly.type
_entity_poly.pdbx_seq_one_letter_code
_entity_poly.pdbx_strand_id
1 'polypeptide(L)'
;MLGGEKPLALFSGAADTEYEFPDAQFAPHVRSGRIVQREYRYPLVIRGATRPKRELYYALPGEEWRVFAMRALYARTKGKGRTDADTHEIGRLLGYSKAEVQAYLDHCDTVEQKFR
;
A
#
# COMPACT_ATOMS: atom_id res chain seq x y z
N MET A 1 -9.66 2.25 9.52
CA MET A 1 -8.69 1.62 10.45
C MET A 1 -9.15 1.63 11.91
N LEU A 2 -9.61 2.77 12.38
CA LEU A 2 -9.98 2.87 13.81
C LEU A 2 -11.14 1.98 14.22
N GLY A 3 -11.98 1.58 13.30
CA GLY A 3 -13.05 0.63 13.55
C GLY A 3 -12.64 -0.85 13.52
N GLY A 4 -11.35 -1.14 13.32
CA GLY A 4 -10.86 -2.52 13.23
C GLY A 4 -11.11 -3.21 11.91
N GLU A 5 -11.70 -2.52 10.95
CA GLU A 5 -12.08 -3.10 9.65
C GLU A 5 -10.89 -3.29 8.71
N LYS A 6 -9.90 -2.39 8.78
CA LYS A 6 -8.71 -2.45 7.94
C LYS A 6 -7.45 -2.50 8.79
N PRO A 7 -6.72 -3.61 8.76
CA PRO A 7 -5.51 -3.76 9.59
C PRO A 7 -4.30 -3.01 9.07
N LEU A 8 -4.31 -2.60 7.80
CA LEU A 8 -3.17 -1.96 7.15
C LEU A 8 -3.63 -0.90 6.15
N ALA A 9 -2.95 0.23 6.12
CA ALA A 9 -3.09 1.25 5.09
C ALA A 9 -1.71 1.64 4.57
N LEU A 10 -1.61 1.89 3.26
CA LEU A 10 -0.36 2.27 2.61
C LEU A 10 -0.58 3.52 1.79
N PHE A 11 0.32 4.49 1.98
CA PHE A 11 0.38 5.70 1.17
C PHE A 11 1.79 5.82 0.61
N SER A 12 1.92 6.03 -0.69
CA SER A 12 3.22 6.19 -1.33
C SER A 12 3.20 7.32 -2.34
N GLY A 13 4.33 8.01 -2.48
CA GLY A 13 4.47 9.10 -3.41
C GLY A 13 5.88 9.66 -3.40
N ALA A 14 6.14 10.64 -4.27
CA ALA A 14 7.40 11.34 -4.28
C ALA A 14 7.52 12.24 -3.05
N ALA A 15 8.63 12.17 -2.33
CA ALA A 15 8.83 12.94 -1.12
C ALA A 15 9.10 14.42 -1.40
N ASP A 16 9.47 14.74 -2.65
CA ASP A 16 9.82 16.10 -3.09
C ASP A 16 8.69 16.82 -3.82
N THR A 17 7.49 16.25 -3.85
CA THR A 17 6.33 16.85 -4.51
C THR A 17 5.31 17.38 -3.49
N GLU A 18 4.28 18.04 -4.00
CA GLU A 18 3.16 18.55 -3.19
C GLU A 18 2.20 17.44 -2.75
N TYR A 19 2.55 16.17 -2.90
CA TYR A 19 1.71 15.08 -2.45
C TYR A 19 1.50 15.18 -0.93
N GLU A 20 0.24 15.30 -0.54
CA GLU A 20 -0.12 15.42 0.87
C GLU A 20 -0.24 14.05 1.52
N PHE A 21 0.77 13.69 2.30
CA PHE A 21 0.70 12.50 3.13
C PHE A 21 -0.21 12.73 4.33
N PRO A 22 -0.95 11.72 4.79
CA PRO A 22 -1.92 11.90 5.88
C PRO A 22 -1.31 11.89 7.29
N ASP A 23 -0.03 12.28 7.43
CA ASP A 23 0.68 12.27 8.70
C ASP A 23 -0.08 13.01 9.81
N ALA A 24 -0.57 14.22 9.52
CA ALA A 24 -1.24 15.05 10.51
C ALA A 24 -2.56 14.43 10.97
N GLN A 25 -3.27 13.77 10.09
CA GLN A 25 -4.54 13.11 10.40
C GLN A 25 -4.34 11.89 11.30
N PHE A 26 -3.25 11.15 11.12
CA PHE A 26 -2.96 9.95 11.89
C PHE A 26 -2.14 10.20 13.15
N ALA A 27 -1.47 11.36 13.24
CA ALA A 27 -0.55 11.65 14.35
C ALA A 27 -1.16 11.45 15.76
N PRO A 28 -2.39 11.92 16.05
CA PRO A 28 -2.97 11.68 17.37
C PRO A 28 -3.14 10.20 17.71
N HIS A 29 -3.50 9.39 16.72
CA HIS A 29 -3.71 7.94 16.89
C HIS A 29 -2.40 7.19 17.04
N VAL A 30 -1.36 7.64 16.36
CA VAL A 30 0.00 7.09 16.50
C VAL A 30 0.52 7.39 17.91
N ARG A 31 0.38 8.63 18.38
CA ARG A 31 0.82 9.02 19.72
C ARG A 31 0.09 8.26 20.83
N SER A 32 -1.18 7.94 20.62
CA SER A 32 -1.97 7.21 21.60
C SER A 32 -1.75 5.69 21.57
N GLY A 33 -0.97 5.20 20.60
CA GLY A 33 -0.70 3.77 20.46
C GLY A 33 -1.81 2.98 19.76
N ARG A 34 -2.82 3.65 19.24
CA ARG A 34 -3.93 2.99 18.52
C ARG A 34 -3.56 2.55 17.11
N ILE A 35 -2.55 3.19 16.54
CA ILE A 35 -2.04 2.91 15.20
C ILE A 35 -0.53 2.94 15.26
N VAL A 36 0.11 1.99 14.58
CA VAL A 36 1.57 1.93 14.44
C VAL A 36 1.93 2.49 13.08
N GLN A 37 2.88 3.42 13.04
CA GLN A 37 3.38 4.03 11.81
C GLN A 37 4.74 3.45 11.47
N ARG A 38 4.94 3.12 10.18
CA ARG A 38 6.25 2.75 9.63
C ARG A 38 6.48 3.58 8.38
N GLU A 39 7.66 4.17 8.28
CA GLU A 39 8.04 5.02 7.17
C GLU A 39 9.31 4.51 6.51
N TYR A 40 9.32 4.50 5.18
CA TYR A 40 10.48 4.12 4.39
C TYR A 40 10.73 5.19 3.33
N ARG A 41 11.97 5.61 3.21
CA ARG A 41 12.40 6.59 2.19
C ARG A 41 13.54 5.98 1.39
N TYR A 42 13.46 6.11 0.08
CA TYR A 42 14.49 5.58 -0.80
C TYR A 42 14.50 6.35 -2.12
N PRO A 43 15.66 6.37 -2.81
CA PRO A 43 15.72 6.95 -4.16
C PRO A 43 15.06 5.99 -5.14
N LEU A 44 14.25 6.56 -6.03
CA LEU A 44 13.63 5.82 -7.14
C LEU A 44 14.18 6.37 -8.45
N VAL A 45 14.73 5.51 -9.30
CA VAL A 45 15.24 5.89 -10.61
C VAL A 45 14.15 5.60 -11.65
N ILE A 46 13.67 6.67 -12.30
CA ILE A 46 12.68 6.58 -13.38
C ILE A 46 13.24 7.33 -14.57
N ARG A 47 13.38 6.63 -15.71
CA ARG A 47 13.87 7.21 -16.97
C ARG A 47 15.20 7.98 -16.79
N GLY A 48 16.11 7.43 -15.99
CA GLY A 48 17.40 8.02 -15.73
C GLY A 48 17.43 9.14 -14.69
N ALA A 49 16.28 9.56 -14.20
CA ALA A 49 16.18 10.58 -13.15
C ALA A 49 15.97 9.91 -11.80
N THR A 50 16.74 10.35 -10.79
CA THR A 50 16.59 9.88 -9.41
C THR A 50 15.69 10.83 -8.65
N ARG A 51 14.62 10.28 -8.05
CA ARG A 51 13.69 11.04 -7.22
C ARG A 51 13.52 10.37 -5.86
N PRO A 52 13.42 11.14 -4.78
CA PRO A 52 13.12 10.57 -3.47
C PRO A 52 11.68 10.05 -3.43
N LYS A 53 11.52 8.83 -2.94
CA LYS A 53 10.19 8.24 -2.73
C LYS A 53 9.97 7.98 -1.25
N ARG A 54 8.73 8.20 -0.82
CA ARG A 54 8.29 7.94 0.54
C ARG A 54 7.16 6.93 0.54
N GLU A 55 7.29 5.91 1.37
CA GLU A 55 6.22 4.97 1.66
C GLU A 55 5.84 5.11 3.12
N LEU A 56 4.56 5.23 3.37
CA LEU A 56 4.02 5.42 4.72
C LEU A 56 2.98 4.35 4.99
N TYR A 57 3.25 3.53 5.99
CA TYR A 57 2.37 2.44 6.40
C TYR A 57 1.77 2.73 7.75
N TYR A 58 0.48 2.46 7.87
CA TYR A 58 -0.24 2.49 9.14
C TYR A 58 -0.84 1.12 9.39
N ALA A 59 -0.56 0.55 10.56
CA ALA A 59 -1.05 -0.76 10.94
C ALA A 59 -1.70 -0.70 12.31
N LEU A 60 -2.70 -1.55 12.54
CA LEU A 60 -3.24 -1.74 13.87
C LEU A 60 -2.21 -2.48 14.73
N PRO A 61 -2.18 -2.23 16.05
CA PRO A 61 -1.26 -2.96 16.93
C PRO A 61 -1.44 -4.48 16.81
N GLY A 62 -0.32 -5.19 16.68
CA GLY A 62 -0.33 -6.62 16.43
C GLY A 62 -0.40 -7.01 14.97
N GLU A 63 -0.63 -6.03 14.07
CA GLU A 63 -0.74 -6.28 12.63
C GLU A 63 0.47 -5.74 11.84
N GLU A 64 1.54 -5.37 12.54
CA GLU A 64 2.75 -4.79 11.91
C GLU A 64 3.43 -5.77 10.96
N TRP A 65 3.25 -7.07 11.16
CA TRP A 65 3.79 -8.09 10.26
C TRP A 65 3.32 -7.90 8.81
N ARG A 66 2.15 -7.26 8.63
CA ARG A 66 1.59 -6.98 7.30
C ARG A 66 2.45 -5.99 6.52
N VAL A 67 3.08 -5.04 7.20
CA VAL A 67 4.01 -4.08 6.58
C VAL A 67 5.18 -4.83 5.93
N PHE A 68 5.78 -5.74 6.68
CA PHE A 68 6.93 -6.50 6.19
C PHE A 68 6.54 -7.46 5.06
N ALA A 69 5.37 -8.10 5.18
CA ALA A 69 4.85 -8.99 4.15
C ALA A 69 4.56 -8.22 2.85
N MET A 70 3.97 -7.03 2.96
CA MET A 70 3.68 -6.18 1.80
C MET A 70 4.95 -5.74 1.10
N ARG A 71 5.96 -5.31 1.87
CA ARG A 71 7.24 -4.89 1.30
C ARG A 71 7.97 -6.04 0.63
N ALA A 72 7.93 -7.22 1.22
CA ALA A 72 8.51 -8.43 0.63
C ALA A 72 7.84 -8.78 -0.71
N LEU A 73 6.51 -8.66 -0.76
CA LEU A 73 5.75 -8.91 -1.98
C LEU A 73 6.11 -7.90 -3.09
N TYR A 74 6.19 -6.62 -2.75
CA TYR A 74 6.58 -5.59 -3.71
C TYR A 74 8.01 -5.80 -4.22
N ALA A 75 8.94 -6.18 -3.35
CA ALA A 75 10.32 -6.48 -3.75
C ALA A 75 10.37 -7.67 -4.71
N ARG A 76 9.58 -8.72 -4.44
CA ARG A 76 9.52 -9.92 -5.28
C ARG A 76 8.92 -9.65 -6.65
N THR A 77 7.94 -8.75 -6.73
CA THR A 77 7.21 -8.46 -7.98
C THR A 77 7.80 -7.29 -8.76
N LYS A 78 8.79 -6.60 -8.21
CA LYS A 78 9.41 -5.43 -8.86
C LYS A 78 9.98 -5.81 -10.23
N GLY A 79 9.52 -5.13 -11.26
CA GLY A 79 9.98 -5.36 -12.63
C GLY A 79 9.43 -6.60 -13.31
N LYS A 80 8.64 -7.41 -12.61
CA LYS A 80 8.10 -8.68 -13.14
C LYS A 80 6.60 -8.64 -13.42
N GLY A 81 5.93 -7.58 -13.00
CA GLY A 81 4.48 -7.51 -13.03
C GLY A 81 3.85 -8.33 -11.90
N ARG A 82 2.55 -8.15 -11.71
CA ARG A 82 1.79 -8.83 -10.66
C ARG A 82 0.81 -9.81 -11.27
N THR A 83 0.74 -11.01 -10.71
CA THR A 83 -0.28 -11.99 -11.05
C THR A 83 -1.56 -11.70 -10.28
N ASP A 84 -2.66 -12.37 -10.66
CA ASP A 84 -3.92 -12.29 -9.89
C ASP A 84 -3.71 -12.79 -8.45
N ALA A 85 -2.89 -13.82 -8.28
CA ALA A 85 -2.55 -14.33 -6.95
C ALA A 85 -1.84 -13.26 -6.10
N ASP A 86 -0.94 -12.49 -6.69
CA ASP A 86 -0.27 -11.37 -6.01
C ASP A 86 -1.27 -10.29 -5.60
N THR A 87 -2.22 -9.96 -6.49
CA THR A 87 -3.26 -8.97 -6.19
C THR A 87 -4.16 -9.44 -5.05
N HIS A 88 -4.52 -10.73 -5.01
CA HIS A 88 -5.27 -11.30 -3.89
C HIS A 88 -4.49 -11.23 -2.58
N GLU A 89 -3.19 -11.48 -2.61
CA GLU A 89 -2.33 -11.38 -1.42
C GLU A 89 -2.24 -9.94 -0.91
N ILE A 90 -2.07 -8.97 -1.81
CA ILE A 90 -2.08 -7.54 -1.44
C ILE A 90 -3.41 -7.18 -0.78
N GLY A 91 -4.53 -7.59 -1.38
CA GLY A 91 -5.84 -7.35 -0.83
C GLY A 91 -6.02 -7.95 0.55
N ARG A 92 -5.55 -9.18 0.74
CA ARG A 92 -5.60 -9.85 2.05
C ARG A 92 -4.81 -9.07 3.10
N LEU A 93 -3.62 -8.60 2.75
CA LEU A 93 -2.79 -7.82 3.67
C LEU A 93 -3.43 -6.49 4.04
N LEU A 94 -4.16 -5.88 3.11
CA LEU A 94 -4.88 -4.62 3.36
C LEU A 94 -6.23 -4.83 4.05
N GLY A 95 -6.66 -6.08 4.22
CA GLY A 95 -7.89 -6.39 4.92
C GLY A 95 -9.12 -6.52 4.03
N TYR A 96 -8.94 -6.60 2.71
CA TYR A 96 -10.05 -6.84 1.79
C TYR A 96 -10.41 -8.33 1.74
N SER A 97 -11.68 -8.63 1.53
CA SER A 97 -12.14 -10.00 1.32
C SER A 97 -11.73 -10.49 -0.07
N LYS A 98 -11.73 -11.81 -0.24
CA LYS A 98 -11.46 -12.43 -1.54
C LYS A 98 -12.46 -11.95 -2.59
N ALA A 99 -13.74 -11.81 -2.22
CA ALA A 99 -14.79 -11.34 -3.11
C ALA A 99 -14.56 -9.89 -3.56
N GLU A 100 -14.12 -9.02 -2.64
CA GLU A 100 -13.78 -7.63 -2.96
C GLU A 100 -12.61 -7.53 -3.93
N VAL A 101 -11.58 -8.34 -3.74
CA VAL A 101 -10.42 -8.38 -4.64
C VAL A 101 -10.83 -8.89 -6.01
N GLN A 102 -11.66 -9.93 -6.07
CA GLN A 102 -12.12 -10.49 -7.34
C GLN A 102 -12.98 -9.47 -8.10
N ALA A 103 -13.81 -8.72 -7.41
CA ALA A 103 -14.60 -7.64 -8.03
C ALA A 103 -13.70 -6.56 -8.64
N TYR A 104 -12.60 -6.21 -7.96
CA TYR A 104 -11.61 -5.27 -8.48
C TYR A 104 -10.94 -5.79 -9.76
N LEU A 105 -10.52 -7.07 -9.75
CA LEU A 105 -9.89 -7.70 -10.92
C LEU A 105 -10.84 -7.75 -12.11
N ASP A 106 -12.10 -8.09 -11.88
CA ASP A 106 -13.13 -8.13 -12.91
C ASP A 106 -13.35 -6.74 -13.52
N HIS A 107 -13.33 -5.71 -12.69
CA HIS A 107 -13.45 -4.33 -13.14
C HIS A 107 -12.25 -3.92 -14.01
N CYS A 108 -11.05 -4.29 -13.62
CA CYS A 108 -9.83 -4.01 -14.40
C CYS A 108 -9.88 -4.67 -15.77
N ASP A 109 -10.34 -5.93 -15.86
CA ASP A 109 -10.48 -6.64 -17.12
C ASP A 109 -11.49 -5.93 -18.04
N THR A 110 -12.61 -5.48 -17.48
CA THR A 110 -13.62 -4.74 -18.23
C THR A 110 -13.07 -3.43 -18.79
N VAL A 111 -12.31 -2.69 -18.00
CA VAL A 111 -11.68 -1.43 -18.43
C VAL A 111 -10.66 -1.69 -19.53
N GLU A 112 -9.80 -2.71 -19.39
CA GLU A 112 -8.85 -3.09 -20.44
C GLU A 112 -9.53 -3.40 -21.76
N GLN A 113 -10.63 -4.15 -21.74
CA GLN A 113 -11.39 -4.50 -22.95
C GLN A 113 -11.96 -3.29 -23.66
N LYS A 114 -12.32 -2.24 -22.93
CA LYS A 114 -12.84 -0.99 -23.53
C LYS A 114 -11.79 -0.20 -24.29
N PHE A 115 -10.53 -0.34 -23.94
CA PHE A 115 -9.42 0.42 -24.51
C PHE A 115 -8.55 -0.37 -25.50
N ARG A 116 -8.95 -1.59 -25.82
CA ARG A 116 -8.27 -2.40 -26.82
C ARG A 116 -8.74 -2.07 -28.27
#